data_3cd52cead8b9a986c6752a8eca509a3c
#
_entry.id   3cd52cead8b9a986c6752a8eca509a3c
#
_cell.length_a   1.000
_cell.length_b   1.000
_cell.length_c   1.000
_cell.angle_alpha   90.00
_cell.angle_beta   90.00
_cell.angle_gamma   90.00
#
_symmetry.space_group_name_H-M   'P 1'
#
loop_
_entity.id
_entity.type
_entity.pdbx_description
1 polymer ?
#
loop_
_entity_poly.entity_id
_entity_poly.type
_entity_poly.pdbx_seq_one_letter_code
_entity_poly.pdbx_strand_id
1 'polypeptide(L)'
;MTHPKPSKPSSRVSARKTKPQSTRQRTRKLTPADYLKKILTARVYDVAQESALDPAPVLSKKLKNQVLLKREDQQPVFSFKLRGAYNKMAQLTPAQLHKGVVCASAGNH
;
A
#
# COMPACT_ATOMS: atom_id res chain seq x y z
N MET A 1 18.15 -69.91 -38.00
CA MET A 1 17.00 -69.11 -37.54
C MET A 1 17.52 -67.87 -36.84
N THR A 2 17.56 -66.76 -37.51
CA THR A 2 18.13 -65.50 -37.06
C THR A 2 16.99 -64.51 -36.81
N HIS A 3 16.83 -64.07 -35.56
CA HIS A 3 15.86 -63.06 -35.18
C HIS A 3 16.37 -61.66 -35.46
N PRO A 4 15.58 -60.73 -36.05
CA PRO A 4 15.98 -59.35 -36.26
C PRO A 4 15.72 -58.52 -34.98
N LYS A 5 16.65 -57.60 -34.75
CA LYS A 5 16.68 -56.64 -33.64
C LYS A 5 15.76 -55.48 -33.94
N PRO A 6 14.92 -54.96 -32.97
CA PRO A 6 14.10 -53.81 -33.21
C PRO A 6 14.89 -52.51 -33.11
N SER A 7 14.68 -51.59 -34.10
CA SER A 7 15.22 -50.25 -34.19
C SER A 7 14.51 -49.29 -33.22
N LYS A 8 15.27 -48.42 -32.55
CA LYS A 8 14.79 -47.33 -31.70
C LYS A 8 14.31 -46.15 -32.53
N PRO A 9 13.15 -45.52 -32.19
CA PRO A 9 12.82 -44.23 -32.78
C PRO A 9 13.51 -43.11 -31.98
N SER A 10 14.29 -42.31 -32.68
CA SER A 10 14.82 -41.01 -32.25
C SER A 10 13.80 -39.93 -32.64
N SER A 11 13.27 -39.18 -31.64
CA SER A 11 12.84 -37.82 -31.85
C SER A 11 12.74 -37.07 -30.52
N ARG A 12 13.83 -36.40 -30.14
CA ARG A 12 13.80 -35.37 -29.11
C ARG A 12 13.19 -34.13 -29.70
N VAL A 13 11.92 -33.85 -29.42
CA VAL A 13 11.29 -32.55 -29.64
C VAL A 13 11.70 -31.65 -28.46
N SER A 14 12.58 -30.71 -28.74
CA SER A 14 13.01 -29.68 -27.79
C SER A 14 11.88 -28.67 -27.58
N ALA A 15 11.17 -28.77 -26.45
CA ALA A 15 10.18 -27.78 -26.05
C ALA A 15 10.87 -26.49 -25.61
N ARG A 16 10.84 -25.48 -26.49
CA ARG A 16 11.29 -24.13 -26.22
C ARG A 16 10.39 -23.51 -25.15
N LYS A 17 10.88 -23.44 -23.89
CA LYS A 17 10.21 -22.71 -22.80
C LYS A 17 10.20 -21.21 -23.12
N THR A 18 9.09 -20.68 -23.57
CA THR A 18 8.84 -19.24 -23.66
C THR A 18 8.66 -18.70 -22.26
N LYS A 19 9.57 -17.83 -21.82
CA LYS A 19 9.45 -17.06 -20.58
C LYS A 19 8.22 -16.15 -20.70
N PRO A 20 7.34 -16.06 -19.65
CA PRO A 20 6.24 -15.11 -19.66
C PRO A 20 6.83 -13.69 -19.65
N GLN A 21 6.54 -12.92 -20.67
CA GLN A 21 6.85 -11.48 -20.71
C GLN A 21 5.96 -10.79 -19.67
N SER A 22 6.56 -10.35 -18.57
CA SER A 22 5.94 -9.46 -17.61
C SER A 22 5.67 -8.12 -18.28
N THR A 23 4.44 -7.89 -18.69
CA THR A 23 3.98 -6.60 -19.20
C THR A 23 3.96 -5.63 -18.02
N ARG A 24 5.05 -4.90 -17.85
CA ARG A 24 5.17 -3.83 -16.84
C ARG A 24 4.20 -2.73 -17.22
N GLN A 25 2.98 -2.78 -16.67
CA GLN A 25 1.99 -1.72 -16.82
C GLN A 25 2.63 -0.40 -16.36
N ARG A 26 2.84 0.53 -17.29
CA ARG A 26 3.27 1.91 -16.98
C ARG A 26 2.13 2.54 -16.15
N THR A 27 2.35 2.68 -14.86
CA THR A 27 1.41 3.40 -13.99
C THR A 27 1.26 4.83 -14.50
N ARG A 28 0.04 5.21 -14.88
CA ARG A 28 -0.29 6.59 -15.27
C ARG A 28 0.02 7.53 -14.10
N LYS A 29 0.72 8.63 -14.35
CA LYS A 29 0.90 9.68 -13.34
C LYS A 29 -0.46 10.25 -12.96
N LEU A 30 -0.71 10.39 -11.66
CA LEU A 30 -1.93 10.97 -11.13
C LEU A 30 -1.98 12.47 -11.45
N THR A 31 -3.14 12.95 -11.85
CA THR A 31 -3.42 14.38 -12.04
C THR A 31 -3.91 14.99 -10.72
N PRO A 32 -3.93 16.34 -10.58
CA PRO A 32 -4.53 17.00 -9.41
C PRO A 32 -5.99 16.58 -9.16
N ALA A 33 -6.78 16.39 -10.22
CA ALA A 33 -8.16 15.92 -10.12
C ALA A 33 -8.25 14.48 -9.55
N ASP A 34 -7.31 13.59 -9.92
CA ASP A 34 -7.23 12.24 -9.35
C ASP A 34 -6.93 12.28 -7.85
N TYR A 35 -6.06 13.20 -7.41
CA TYR A 35 -5.77 13.41 -5.98
C TYR A 35 -6.98 13.95 -5.24
N LEU A 36 -7.65 14.96 -5.77
CA LEU A 36 -8.86 15.52 -5.18
C LEU A 36 -9.92 14.43 -4.98
N LYS A 37 -10.19 13.63 -6.02
CA LYS A 37 -11.13 12.52 -5.92
C LYS A 37 -10.73 11.54 -4.81
N LYS A 38 -9.44 11.18 -4.72
CA LYS A 38 -8.94 10.26 -3.68
C LYS A 38 -9.09 10.84 -2.27
N ILE A 39 -8.91 12.15 -2.09
CA ILE A 39 -9.10 12.83 -0.82
C ILE A 39 -10.58 12.79 -0.41
N LEU A 40 -11.47 13.16 -1.33
CA LEU A 40 -12.92 13.21 -1.08
C LEU A 40 -13.54 11.82 -0.82
N THR A 41 -12.93 10.76 -1.35
CA THR A 41 -13.39 9.37 -1.16
C THR A 41 -12.60 8.60 -0.11
N ALA A 42 -11.68 9.26 0.61
CA ALA A 42 -10.89 8.64 1.66
C ALA A 42 -11.76 8.26 2.86
N ARG A 43 -11.58 7.04 3.38
CA ARG A 43 -12.37 6.50 4.50
C ARG A 43 -11.68 6.67 5.85
N VAL A 44 -10.95 7.78 6.01
CA VAL A 44 -10.11 8.02 7.21
C VAL A 44 -10.94 8.09 8.48
N TYR A 45 -12.11 8.71 8.41
CA TYR A 45 -12.97 8.94 9.58
C TYR A 45 -13.86 7.76 9.95
N ASP A 46 -13.72 6.61 9.29
CA ASP A 46 -14.30 5.35 9.79
C ASP A 46 -13.69 4.95 11.15
N VAL A 47 -12.45 5.36 11.41
CA VAL A 47 -11.69 4.99 12.63
C VAL A 47 -10.97 6.17 13.29
N ALA A 48 -10.58 7.20 12.54
CA ALA A 48 -9.92 8.37 13.09
C ALA A 48 -10.94 9.34 13.68
N GLN A 49 -10.60 9.93 14.80
CA GLN A 49 -11.39 11.00 15.42
C GLN A 49 -11.00 12.35 14.81
N GLU A 50 -11.99 13.23 14.67
CA GLU A 50 -11.74 14.63 14.34
C GLU A 50 -11.20 15.33 15.59
N SER A 51 -9.89 15.59 15.60
CA SER A 51 -9.22 16.25 16.72
C SER A 51 -9.19 17.77 16.54
N ALA A 52 -9.28 18.49 17.65
CA ALA A 52 -9.20 19.95 17.65
C ALA A 52 -7.81 20.47 17.26
N LEU A 53 -7.76 21.78 16.96
CA LEU A 53 -6.52 22.54 16.88
C LEU A 53 -6.37 23.32 18.18
N ASP A 54 -5.48 22.86 19.04
CA ASP A 54 -5.24 23.46 20.35
C ASP A 54 -4.23 24.60 20.27
N PRO A 55 -4.53 25.79 20.80
CA PRO A 55 -3.53 26.88 20.86
C PRO A 55 -2.37 26.51 21.80
N ALA A 56 -1.14 26.84 21.40
CA ALA A 56 0.06 26.69 22.19
C ALA A 56 0.61 28.07 22.64
N PRO A 57 0.05 28.68 23.70
CA PRO A 57 0.34 30.08 24.03
C PRO A 57 1.80 30.35 24.39
N VAL A 58 2.43 29.45 25.13
CA VAL A 58 3.84 29.59 25.51
C VAL A 58 4.75 29.57 24.28
N LEU A 59 4.49 28.62 23.36
CA LEU A 59 5.26 28.48 22.14
C LEU A 59 4.98 29.65 21.18
N SER A 60 3.75 30.09 21.10
CA SER A 60 3.33 31.25 20.30
C SER A 60 4.05 32.53 20.74
N LYS A 61 4.14 32.76 22.06
CA LYS A 61 4.87 33.91 22.62
C LYS A 61 6.38 33.82 22.29
N LYS A 62 6.97 32.63 22.47
CA LYS A 62 8.41 32.42 22.21
C LYS A 62 8.76 32.63 20.73
N LEU A 63 7.91 32.18 19.83
CA LEU A 63 8.13 32.27 18.38
C LEU A 63 7.57 33.56 17.76
N LYS A 64 6.93 34.42 18.56
CA LYS A 64 6.22 35.62 18.08
C LYS A 64 5.27 35.32 16.90
N ASN A 65 4.55 34.21 16.99
CA ASN A 65 3.63 33.74 15.96
C ASN A 65 2.48 32.99 16.61
N GLN A 66 1.38 32.80 15.89
CA GLN A 66 0.29 31.92 16.34
C GLN A 66 0.65 30.47 16.04
N VAL A 67 0.82 29.67 17.09
CA VAL A 67 1.10 28.24 16.98
C VAL A 67 -0.10 27.45 17.48
N LEU A 68 -0.59 26.55 16.62
CA LEU A 68 -1.69 25.63 16.89
C LEU A 68 -1.17 24.19 16.79
N LEU A 69 -1.63 23.33 17.68
CA LEU A 69 -1.26 21.92 17.72
C LEU A 69 -2.43 21.07 17.26
N LYS A 70 -2.22 20.28 16.21
CA LYS A 70 -3.15 19.21 15.81
C LYS A 70 -2.84 17.97 16.67
N ARG A 71 -3.70 17.71 17.64
CA ARG A 71 -3.49 16.70 18.70
C ARG A 71 -3.76 15.28 18.21
N GLU A 72 -2.87 14.77 17.36
CA GLU A 72 -2.98 13.39 16.84
C GLU A 72 -2.53 12.32 17.86
N ASP A 73 -1.93 12.72 18.96
CA ASP A 73 -1.70 11.90 20.14
C ASP A 73 -3.01 11.50 20.86
N GLN A 74 -4.11 12.19 20.59
CA GLN A 74 -5.44 11.86 21.12
C GLN A 74 -6.21 10.85 20.26
N GLN A 75 -5.64 10.40 19.14
CA GLN A 75 -6.24 9.32 18.37
C GLN A 75 -6.28 7.99 19.18
N PRO A 76 -7.19 7.04 18.86
CA PRO A 76 -7.32 5.77 19.60
C PRO A 76 -6.01 4.97 19.71
N VAL A 77 -5.08 5.16 18.77
CA VAL A 77 -3.74 4.54 18.78
C VAL A 77 -2.63 5.53 19.11
N PHE A 78 -2.98 6.68 19.68
CA PHE A 78 -2.04 7.74 20.08
C PHE A 78 -1.12 8.23 18.96
N SER A 79 -1.57 8.13 17.70
CA SER A 79 -0.73 8.46 16.53
C SER A 79 -1.56 8.82 15.30
N PHE A 80 -1.08 9.80 14.53
CA PHE A 80 -1.63 10.15 13.22
C PHE A 80 -1.53 9.00 12.19
N LYS A 81 -0.69 8.00 12.42
CA LYS A 81 -0.46 6.87 11.50
C LYS A 81 -1.71 6.05 11.23
N LEU A 82 -2.67 6.05 12.17
CA LEU A 82 -3.98 5.43 11.99
C LEU A 82 -4.65 5.85 10.69
N ARG A 83 -4.61 7.14 10.36
CA ARG A 83 -5.25 7.72 9.17
C ARG A 83 -4.74 7.07 7.87
N GLY A 84 -3.43 7.02 7.70
CA GLY A 84 -2.82 6.43 6.50
C GLY A 84 -2.94 4.91 6.43
N ALA A 85 -2.73 4.23 7.55
CA ALA A 85 -2.82 2.78 7.65
C ALA A 85 -4.22 2.28 7.32
N TYR A 86 -5.24 2.84 7.97
CA TYR A 86 -6.62 2.44 7.71
C TYR A 86 -7.07 2.77 6.29
N ASN A 87 -6.81 4.00 5.80
CA ASN A 87 -7.20 4.38 4.44
C ASN A 87 -6.55 3.47 3.38
N LYS A 88 -5.32 3.01 3.61
CA LYS A 88 -4.67 2.04 2.73
C LYS A 88 -5.38 0.69 2.77
N MET A 89 -5.70 0.17 3.95
CA MET A 89 -6.36 -1.13 4.11
C MET A 89 -7.81 -1.12 3.61
N ALA A 90 -8.54 -0.03 3.84
CA ALA A 90 -9.92 0.13 3.37
C ALA A 90 -10.07 0.14 1.84
N GLN A 91 -8.98 0.33 1.11
CA GLN A 91 -8.97 0.30 -0.36
C GLN A 91 -8.49 -1.04 -0.93
N LEU A 92 -8.15 -2.01 -0.09
CA LEU A 92 -7.76 -3.34 -0.55
C LEU A 92 -8.99 -4.13 -1.03
N THR A 93 -8.80 -4.86 -2.12
CA THR A 93 -9.84 -5.79 -2.60
C THR A 93 -9.99 -6.99 -1.65
N PRO A 94 -11.13 -7.69 -1.64
CA PRO A 94 -11.30 -8.91 -0.86
C PRO A 94 -10.21 -9.96 -1.10
N ALA A 95 -9.77 -10.11 -2.35
CA ALA A 95 -8.69 -11.03 -2.70
C ALA A 95 -7.32 -10.62 -2.12
N GLN A 96 -7.08 -9.30 -1.98
CA GLN A 96 -5.87 -8.78 -1.33
C GLN A 96 -5.94 -8.95 0.19
N LEU A 97 -7.11 -8.66 0.79
CA LEU A 97 -7.35 -8.84 2.23
C LEU A 97 -7.19 -10.31 2.64
N HIS A 98 -7.67 -11.24 1.81
CA HIS A 98 -7.53 -12.68 2.08
C HIS A 98 -6.05 -13.12 2.17
N LYS A 99 -5.14 -12.47 1.45
CA LYS A 99 -3.70 -12.73 1.53
C LYS A 99 -3.04 -12.18 2.79
N GLY A 100 -3.75 -11.33 3.53
CA GLY A 100 -3.23 -10.60 4.67
C GLY A 100 -2.34 -9.42 4.29
N VAL A 101 -1.79 -8.77 5.29
CA VAL A 101 -0.86 -7.65 5.14
C VAL A 101 0.36 -7.87 6.03
N VAL A 102 1.50 -7.37 5.57
CA VAL A 102 2.73 -7.30 6.37
C VAL A 102 3.16 -5.84 6.43
N CYS A 103 3.76 -5.47 7.55
CA CYS A 103 4.42 -4.17 7.69
C CYS A 103 5.85 -4.35 8.15
N ALA A 104 6.68 -3.36 7.83
CA ALA A 104 8.03 -3.25 8.36
C ALA A 104 8.13 -1.91 9.09
N SER A 105 8.80 -1.92 10.24
CA SER A 105 9.06 -0.72 11.03
C SER A 105 10.56 -0.49 11.17
N ALA A 106 10.97 0.78 11.09
CA ALA A 106 12.35 1.20 11.36
C ALA A 106 12.57 1.57 12.84
N GLY A 107 11.75 1.08 13.75
CA GLY A 107 11.86 1.33 15.19
C GLY A 107 10.90 2.39 15.74
N ASN A 108 9.93 2.83 14.97
CA ASN A 108 8.94 3.86 15.36
C ASN A 108 7.61 3.26 15.83
N HIS A 109 7.61 2.02 16.26
CA HIS A 109 6.46 1.35 16.83
C HIS A 109 6.61 1.22 18.32
#